data_0458d32301dd858a103bab9e652ab360
#
_entry.id   0458d32301dd858a103bab9e652ab360
#
_cell.length_a   1.000
_cell.length_b   1.000
_cell.length_c   1.000
_cell.angle_alpha   90.00
_cell.angle_beta   90.00
_cell.angle_gamma   90.00
#
_symmetry.space_group_name_H-M   'P 1'
#
loop_
_entity.id
_entity.type
_entity.pdbx_description
1 polymer ?
#
loop_
_entity_poly.entity_id
_entity_poly.type
_entity_poly.pdbx_seq_one_letter_code
_entity_poly.pdbx_strand_id
1 'polypeptide(L)'
;TAPAEVAIKAGSGFVTNYDGSLYRYVLKENMRVSVANNVATFTDIPIYEGSQIVTNTAVNSTSKSQRFIIDNSGVDIGTLNVRVFQAVNSSIFKDYKQANNILDIGATDEVYFVSEIEDEKYEIFFGDGVLGKKLEDNNVVQMSYIVTNGTATNGAKTFTFNGLMEDENGATITLPFSISSISTTSTASGGADIETIDKIKYNAPKFYGSQNRAVTGNDYKAIVRNLYPAT
;
A
#
# COMPACT_ATOMS: atom_id res chain seq x y z
N THR A 1 11.53 -6.19 -32.83
CA THR A 1 12.70 -5.90 -31.96
C THR A 1 12.27 -6.02 -30.52
N ALA A 2 13.14 -6.59 -29.69
CA ALA A 2 12.89 -6.60 -28.25
C ALA A 2 12.85 -5.15 -27.72
N PRO A 3 12.03 -4.85 -26.73
CA PRO A 3 12.01 -3.53 -26.10
C PRO A 3 13.36 -3.23 -25.42
N ALA A 4 13.69 -1.96 -25.26
CA ALA A 4 14.90 -1.54 -24.54
C ALA A 4 14.75 -1.74 -23.02
N GLU A 5 13.53 -1.58 -22.53
CA GLU A 5 13.19 -1.76 -21.11
C GLU A 5 11.87 -2.54 -20.98
N VAL A 6 11.73 -3.22 -19.86
CA VAL A 6 10.49 -3.90 -19.45
C VAL A 6 10.07 -3.42 -18.09
N ALA A 7 8.80 -3.08 -17.95
CA ALA A 7 8.20 -2.67 -16.69
C ALA A 7 7.10 -3.65 -16.26
N ILE A 8 7.04 -3.92 -14.95
CA ILE A 8 5.90 -4.52 -14.28
C ILE A 8 5.24 -3.41 -13.47
N LYS A 9 3.95 -3.19 -13.70
CA LYS A 9 3.21 -2.13 -13.01
C LYS A 9 2.77 -2.53 -11.60
N ALA A 10 2.58 -1.54 -10.75
CA ALA A 10 1.84 -1.68 -9.51
C ALA A 10 0.46 -2.30 -9.78
N GLY A 11 0.02 -3.19 -8.90
CA GLY A 11 -1.19 -3.97 -9.09
C GLY A 11 -1.06 -5.17 -10.05
N SER A 12 0.06 -5.32 -10.77
CA SER A 12 0.34 -6.54 -11.55
C SER A 12 0.48 -7.75 -10.65
N GLY A 13 -0.10 -8.88 -11.08
CA GLY A 13 -0.33 -10.03 -10.24
C GLY A 13 0.72 -11.13 -10.36
N PHE A 14 1.00 -11.74 -9.24
CA PHE A 14 1.51 -13.08 -9.10
C PHE A 14 0.42 -13.94 -8.45
N VAL A 15 0.41 -15.22 -8.71
CA VAL A 15 -0.54 -16.17 -8.12
C VAL A 15 0.21 -17.33 -7.49
N THR A 16 -0.35 -17.83 -6.41
CA THR A 16 0.11 -19.05 -5.75
C THR A 16 -1.08 -19.95 -5.41
N ASN A 17 -0.89 -21.25 -5.50
CA ASN A 17 -1.82 -22.20 -4.88
C ASN A 17 -1.22 -22.61 -3.53
N TYR A 18 -1.89 -22.25 -2.47
CA TYR A 18 -1.44 -22.54 -1.11
C TYR A 18 -2.60 -23.12 -0.31
N ASP A 19 -2.37 -24.25 0.31
CA ASP A 19 -3.37 -25.01 1.07
C ASP A 19 -4.68 -25.26 0.30
N GLY A 20 -4.54 -25.56 -1.01
CA GLY A 20 -5.67 -25.87 -1.90
C GLY A 20 -6.45 -24.66 -2.41
N SER A 21 -6.07 -23.45 -2.04
CA SER A 21 -6.71 -22.19 -2.47
C SER A 21 -5.78 -21.37 -3.34
N LEU A 22 -6.35 -20.64 -4.31
CA LEU A 22 -5.61 -19.74 -5.17
C LEU A 22 -5.58 -18.34 -4.54
N TYR A 23 -4.39 -17.84 -4.30
CA TYR A 23 -4.17 -16.48 -3.77
C TYR A 23 -3.44 -15.62 -4.77
N ARG A 24 -3.75 -14.33 -4.73
CA ARG A 24 -3.14 -13.30 -5.56
C ARG A 24 -2.17 -12.48 -4.74
N TYR A 25 -1.05 -12.12 -5.38
CA TYR A 25 -0.06 -11.19 -4.87
C TYR A 25 0.15 -10.08 -5.89
N VAL A 26 0.39 -8.88 -5.44
CA VAL A 26 0.56 -7.71 -6.30
C VAL A 26 1.79 -6.90 -5.94
N LEU A 27 2.33 -6.18 -6.92
CA LEU A 27 3.34 -5.15 -6.66
C LEU A 27 2.65 -3.89 -6.14
N LYS A 28 3.28 -3.25 -5.15
CA LYS A 28 2.85 -1.95 -4.63
C LYS A 28 3.31 -0.79 -5.54
N GLU A 29 4.47 -0.94 -6.16
CA GLU A 29 5.11 0.08 -7.01
C GLU A 29 5.53 -0.50 -8.35
N ASN A 30 5.70 0.38 -9.35
CA ASN A 30 6.20 -0.02 -10.65
C ASN A 30 7.67 -0.44 -10.54
N MET A 31 8.03 -1.54 -11.18
CA MET A 31 9.41 -1.96 -11.35
C MET A 31 9.78 -1.94 -12.83
N ARG A 32 10.96 -1.41 -13.16
CA ARG A 32 11.47 -1.31 -14.52
C ARG A 32 12.91 -1.79 -14.56
N VAL A 33 13.23 -2.56 -15.59
CA VAL A 33 14.59 -3.07 -15.86
C VAL A 33 14.95 -2.93 -17.32
N SER A 34 16.23 -2.71 -17.61
CA SER A 34 16.75 -2.71 -18.97
C SER A 34 16.88 -4.13 -19.51
N VAL A 35 16.67 -4.29 -20.81
CA VAL A 35 16.83 -5.56 -21.51
C VAL A 35 18.27 -5.71 -22.00
N ALA A 36 18.92 -6.79 -21.61
CA ALA A 36 20.25 -7.15 -22.07
C ALA A 36 20.22 -8.54 -22.73
N ASN A 37 20.79 -8.68 -23.92
CA ASN A 37 20.80 -9.93 -24.69
C ASN A 37 19.38 -10.57 -24.84
N ASN A 38 18.38 -9.75 -25.09
CA ASN A 38 16.97 -10.13 -25.16
C ASN A 38 16.40 -10.72 -23.85
N VAL A 39 17.03 -10.47 -22.71
CA VAL A 39 16.58 -10.91 -21.39
C VAL A 39 16.38 -9.71 -20.48
N ALA A 40 15.23 -9.66 -19.82
CA ALA A 40 14.93 -8.74 -18.71
C ALA A 40 14.98 -9.53 -17.39
N THR A 41 15.85 -9.12 -16.48
CA THR A 41 15.99 -9.78 -15.17
C THR A 41 15.54 -8.85 -14.06
N PHE A 42 14.48 -9.25 -13.38
CA PHE A 42 14.01 -8.56 -12.19
C PHE A 42 14.56 -9.27 -10.95
N THR A 43 15.10 -8.52 -10.02
CA THR A 43 15.63 -9.03 -8.75
C THR A 43 14.87 -8.44 -7.58
N ASP A 44 14.68 -9.24 -6.54
CA ASP A 44 14.07 -8.83 -5.27
C ASP A 44 12.74 -8.11 -5.44
N ILE A 45 11.84 -8.68 -6.24
CA ILE A 45 10.50 -8.12 -6.46
C ILE A 45 9.69 -8.26 -5.16
N PRO A 46 9.33 -7.15 -4.48
CA PRO A 46 8.45 -7.21 -3.31
C PRO A 46 7.01 -7.40 -3.79
N ILE A 47 6.41 -8.53 -3.41
CA ILE A 47 5.02 -8.84 -3.70
C ILE A 47 4.23 -8.95 -2.40
N TYR A 48 3.02 -8.38 -2.40
CA TYR A 48 2.12 -8.32 -1.25
C TYR A 48 0.87 -9.13 -1.56
N GLU A 49 0.45 -9.94 -0.60
CA GLU A 49 -0.78 -10.71 -0.75
C GLU A 49 -1.98 -9.76 -0.81
N GLY A 50 -2.91 -10.07 -1.69
CA GLY A 50 -4.18 -9.37 -1.82
C GLY A 50 -4.44 -8.78 -3.20
N SER A 51 -5.37 -7.84 -3.24
CA SER A 51 -5.75 -7.13 -4.46
C SER A 51 -5.61 -5.63 -4.26
N GLN A 52 -4.95 -4.96 -5.20
CA GLN A 52 -4.86 -3.51 -5.18
C GLN A 52 -6.19 -2.89 -5.61
N ILE A 53 -6.69 -2.00 -4.79
CA ILE A 53 -7.87 -1.16 -5.06
C ILE A 53 -7.38 0.26 -5.31
N VAL A 54 -7.93 0.91 -6.33
CA VAL A 54 -7.66 2.31 -6.63
C VAL A 54 -9.00 3.05 -6.71
N THR A 55 -9.15 4.06 -5.88
CA THR A 55 -10.34 4.92 -5.87
C THR A 55 -9.96 6.35 -6.23
N ASN A 56 -10.83 7.05 -6.95
CA ASN A 56 -10.64 8.45 -7.32
C ASN A 56 -11.87 9.24 -6.87
N THR A 57 -11.65 10.28 -6.09
CA THR A 57 -12.72 11.14 -5.57
C THR A 57 -12.42 12.60 -5.91
N ALA A 58 -13.29 13.25 -6.67
CA ALA A 58 -13.17 14.68 -6.94
C ALA A 58 -13.44 15.50 -5.67
N VAL A 59 -12.61 16.49 -5.43
CA VAL A 59 -12.76 17.43 -4.31
C VAL A 59 -13.83 18.47 -4.64
N ASN A 60 -14.77 18.64 -3.73
CA ASN A 60 -15.73 19.73 -3.72
C ASN A 60 -15.46 20.60 -2.48
N SER A 61 -14.73 21.66 -2.66
CA SER A 61 -14.33 22.56 -1.57
C SER A 61 -15.49 23.31 -0.92
N THR A 62 -16.66 23.33 -1.56
CA THR A 62 -17.89 23.93 -1.00
C THR A 62 -18.65 22.98 -0.09
N SER A 63 -18.41 21.68 -0.19
CA SER A 63 -19.00 20.66 0.67
C SER A 63 -18.23 20.55 1.98
N LYS A 64 -18.84 21.01 3.08
CA LYS A 64 -18.27 20.87 4.42
C LYS A 64 -18.36 19.44 4.98
N SER A 65 -19.09 18.56 4.30
CA SER A 65 -19.34 17.18 4.72
C SER A 65 -18.65 16.14 3.83
N GLN A 66 -17.78 16.57 2.89
CA GLN A 66 -17.04 15.61 2.07
C GLN A 66 -16.07 14.80 2.93
N ARG A 67 -16.18 13.49 2.84
CA ARG A 67 -15.34 12.54 3.56
C ARG A 67 -14.67 11.60 2.56
N PHE A 68 -13.42 11.25 2.83
CA PHE A 68 -12.65 10.28 2.03
C PHE A 68 -12.55 9.00 2.84
N ILE A 69 -13.46 8.07 2.60
CA ILE A 69 -13.60 6.84 3.38
C ILE A 69 -13.08 5.66 2.57
N ILE A 70 -12.25 4.83 3.20
CA ILE A 70 -11.89 3.50 2.73
C ILE A 70 -12.90 2.53 3.36
N ASP A 71 -13.83 2.05 2.55
CA ASP A 71 -14.93 1.17 2.95
C ASP A 71 -14.63 -0.28 2.53
N ASN A 72 -13.51 -0.81 2.99
CA ASN A 72 -13.12 -2.19 2.74
C ASN A 72 -12.59 -2.80 4.03
N SER A 73 -13.20 -3.87 4.49
CA SER A 73 -12.64 -4.72 5.55
C SER A 73 -11.41 -5.47 5.01
N GLY A 74 -10.42 -5.70 5.85
CA GLY A 74 -9.17 -6.36 5.45
C GLY A 74 -8.21 -5.46 4.66
N VAL A 75 -8.43 -4.13 4.67
CA VAL A 75 -7.45 -3.21 4.11
C VAL A 75 -6.16 -3.21 4.92
N ASP A 76 -5.04 -3.38 4.25
CA ASP A 76 -3.72 -3.12 4.84
C ASP A 76 -3.42 -1.62 4.71
N ILE A 77 -3.70 -0.88 5.79
CA ILE A 77 -3.50 0.58 5.82
C ILE A 77 -2.03 0.98 5.63
N GLY A 78 -1.08 0.10 5.93
CA GLY A 78 0.34 0.29 5.68
C GLY A 78 0.70 0.34 4.19
N THR A 79 -0.21 -0.13 3.33
CA THR A 79 -0.04 -0.08 1.87
C THR A 79 -0.70 1.14 1.22
N LEU A 80 -1.39 1.98 2.01
CA LEU A 80 -2.08 3.15 1.49
C LEU A 80 -1.10 4.14 0.86
N ASN A 81 -1.39 4.48 -0.39
CA ASN A 81 -0.75 5.57 -1.11
C ASN A 81 -1.81 6.59 -1.53
N VAL A 82 -1.54 7.85 -1.27
CA VAL A 82 -2.47 8.95 -1.58
C VAL A 82 -1.81 9.91 -2.54
N ARG A 83 -2.46 10.13 -3.68
CA ARG A 83 -2.07 11.10 -4.70
C ARG A 83 -3.17 12.14 -4.87
N VAL A 84 -2.77 13.37 -5.02
CA VAL A 84 -3.70 14.46 -5.32
C VAL A 84 -3.37 15.02 -6.69
N PHE A 85 -4.28 14.80 -7.64
CA PHE A 85 -4.19 15.35 -9.00
C PHE A 85 -4.74 16.77 -9.03
N GLN A 86 -4.20 17.61 -9.89
CA GLN A 86 -4.61 19.01 -10.00
C GLN A 86 -6.06 19.17 -10.45
N ALA A 87 -6.52 18.27 -11.31
CA ALA A 87 -7.91 18.28 -11.81
C ALA A 87 -8.29 16.90 -12.37
N VAL A 88 -9.55 16.72 -12.67
CA VAL A 88 -10.06 15.56 -13.41
C VAL A 88 -9.33 15.46 -14.76
N ASN A 89 -8.85 14.25 -15.08
CA ASN A 89 -8.05 13.95 -16.29
C ASN A 89 -6.66 14.63 -16.36
N SER A 90 -6.19 15.25 -15.28
CA SER A 90 -4.81 15.74 -15.20
C SER A 90 -3.84 14.58 -15.01
N SER A 91 -2.68 14.62 -15.66
CA SER A 91 -1.55 13.74 -15.37
C SER A 91 -0.62 14.29 -14.29
N ILE A 92 -0.84 15.55 -13.88
CA ILE A 92 -0.02 16.22 -12.87
C ILE A 92 -0.61 15.94 -11.50
N PHE A 93 0.18 15.33 -10.65
CA PHE A 93 -0.19 14.98 -9.28
C PHE A 93 0.94 15.25 -8.28
N LYS A 94 0.59 15.21 -7.01
CA LYS A 94 1.51 15.21 -5.88
C LYS A 94 1.25 13.98 -5.02
N ASP A 95 2.33 13.32 -4.60
CA ASP A 95 2.26 12.25 -3.60
C ASP A 95 2.17 12.88 -2.22
N TYR A 96 1.09 12.60 -1.50
CA TYR A 96 0.88 13.03 -0.12
C TYR A 96 1.42 11.97 0.83
N LYS A 97 2.00 12.41 1.94
CA LYS A 97 2.58 11.54 2.96
C LYS A 97 1.67 11.45 4.18
N GLN A 98 1.64 10.30 4.81
CA GLN A 98 0.93 10.16 6.09
C GLN A 98 1.64 10.99 7.16
N ALA A 99 0.88 11.83 7.86
CA ALA A 99 1.36 12.62 8.97
C ALA A 99 1.48 11.74 10.22
N ASN A 100 2.70 11.61 10.73
CA ASN A 100 2.98 10.84 11.95
C ASN A 100 3.20 11.74 13.18
N ASN A 101 3.54 13.01 12.97
CA ASN A 101 3.77 13.99 14.04
C ASN A 101 3.19 15.35 13.63
N ILE A 102 2.24 15.84 14.42
CA ILE A 102 1.55 17.11 14.13
C ILE A 102 2.47 18.32 14.35
N LEU A 103 3.49 18.19 15.21
CA LEU A 103 4.35 19.32 15.59
C LEU A 103 5.26 19.82 14.46
N ASP A 104 5.53 18.98 13.47
CA ASP A 104 6.46 19.28 12.37
C ASP A 104 5.74 19.64 11.06
N ILE A 105 4.41 19.84 11.10
CA ILE A 105 3.60 20.05 9.90
C ILE A 105 3.37 21.54 9.67
N GLY A 106 3.85 22.05 8.53
CA GLY A 106 3.59 23.40 8.04
C GLY A 106 2.31 23.50 7.20
N ALA A 107 1.87 24.74 6.96
CA ALA A 107 0.64 25.04 6.23
C ALA A 107 0.59 24.56 4.76
N THR A 108 1.76 24.33 4.16
CA THR A 108 1.92 23.95 2.73
C THR A 108 2.32 22.50 2.54
N ASP A 109 2.49 21.73 3.62
CA ASP A 109 2.96 20.36 3.55
C ASP A 109 1.89 19.44 2.94
N GLU A 110 2.31 18.63 1.99
CA GLU A 110 1.48 17.69 1.26
C GLU A 110 1.31 16.41 2.10
N VAL A 111 0.45 16.50 3.13
CA VAL A 111 0.22 15.44 4.11
C VAL A 111 -1.26 15.07 4.21
N TYR A 112 -1.50 13.83 4.63
CA TYR A 112 -2.82 13.33 5.02
C TYR A 112 -2.77 12.67 6.40
N PHE A 113 -3.91 12.61 7.05
CA PHE A 113 -4.13 11.95 8.33
C PHE A 113 -5.06 10.77 8.13
N VAL A 114 -4.87 9.72 8.93
CA VAL A 114 -5.70 8.53 8.93
C VAL A 114 -6.38 8.41 10.29
N SER A 115 -7.67 8.15 10.29
CA SER A 115 -8.43 7.80 11.48
C SER A 115 -9.24 6.54 11.21
N GLU A 116 -9.17 5.58 12.11
CA GLU A 116 -10.07 4.45 12.11
C GLU A 116 -11.46 4.91 12.60
N ILE A 117 -12.51 4.48 11.92
CA ILE A 117 -13.90 4.76 12.23
C ILE A 117 -14.64 3.44 12.47
N GLU A 118 -15.96 3.50 12.72
CA GLU A 118 -16.77 2.32 12.96
C GLU A 118 -16.68 1.30 11.79
N ASP A 119 -16.89 0.03 12.09
CA ASP A 119 -16.89 -1.09 11.14
C ASP A 119 -15.55 -1.33 10.42
N GLU A 120 -14.42 -1.13 11.13
CA GLU A 120 -13.07 -1.38 10.57
C GLU A 120 -12.77 -0.57 9.30
N LYS A 121 -13.40 0.58 9.15
CA LYS A 121 -13.19 1.50 8.04
C LYS A 121 -12.20 2.59 8.43
N TYR A 122 -11.61 3.20 7.44
CA TYR A 122 -10.67 4.30 7.64
C TYR A 122 -11.16 5.56 6.94
N GLU A 123 -11.02 6.68 7.64
CA GLU A 123 -11.25 8.00 7.06
C GLU A 123 -9.93 8.74 6.89
N ILE A 124 -9.76 9.31 5.71
CA ILE A 124 -8.58 10.07 5.33
C ILE A 124 -8.94 11.55 5.37
N PHE A 125 -8.13 12.33 6.11
CA PHE A 125 -8.27 13.77 6.23
C PHE A 125 -7.09 14.48 5.58
N PHE A 126 -7.34 15.69 5.14
CA PHE A 126 -6.31 16.57 4.59
C PHE A 126 -6.16 17.83 5.42
N GLY A 127 -5.08 18.55 5.19
CA GLY A 127 -4.82 19.82 5.85
C GLY A 127 -5.90 20.87 5.59
N ASP A 128 -5.98 21.82 6.50
CA ASP A 128 -6.91 22.96 6.43
C ASP A 128 -6.24 24.25 5.94
N GLY A 129 -4.92 24.22 5.66
CA GLY A 129 -4.10 25.36 5.30
C GLY A 129 -3.39 26.00 6.49
N VAL A 130 -3.54 25.41 7.71
CA VAL A 130 -2.77 25.71 8.91
C VAL A 130 -1.89 24.51 9.28
N LEU A 131 -2.50 23.35 9.37
CA LEU A 131 -1.85 22.05 9.54
C LEU A 131 -1.98 21.23 8.26
N GLY A 132 -0.97 21.35 7.40
CA GLY A 132 -0.95 20.72 6.09
C GLY A 132 -1.71 21.50 5.01
N LYS A 133 -1.38 21.19 3.78
CA LYS A 133 -1.96 21.84 2.61
C LYS A 133 -3.43 21.50 2.46
N LYS A 134 -4.26 22.54 2.32
CA LYS A 134 -5.69 22.39 2.00
C LYS A 134 -5.86 21.95 0.57
N LEU A 135 -6.81 21.04 0.33
CA LEU A 135 -7.22 20.64 -1.02
C LEU A 135 -7.97 21.78 -1.69
N GLU A 136 -7.75 21.91 -3.00
CA GLU A 136 -8.44 22.89 -3.86
C GLU A 136 -9.63 22.25 -4.56
N ASP A 137 -10.59 23.07 -4.94
CA ASP A 137 -11.75 22.63 -5.73
C ASP A 137 -11.29 22.00 -7.06
N ASN A 138 -11.96 20.94 -7.47
CA ASN A 138 -11.62 20.11 -8.64
C ASN A 138 -10.33 19.29 -8.54
N ASN A 139 -9.56 19.33 -7.44
CA ASN A 139 -8.56 18.32 -7.23
C ASN A 139 -9.18 16.92 -7.28
N VAL A 140 -8.42 15.91 -7.61
CA VAL A 140 -8.84 14.51 -7.51
C VAL A 140 -7.93 13.80 -6.54
N VAL A 141 -8.52 13.30 -5.47
CA VAL A 141 -7.84 12.42 -4.51
C VAL A 141 -7.92 11.00 -5.03
N GLN A 142 -6.77 10.44 -5.34
CA GLN A 142 -6.60 9.02 -5.64
C GLN A 142 -6.03 8.33 -4.41
N MET A 143 -6.73 7.31 -3.94
CA MET A 143 -6.27 6.41 -2.90
C MET A 143 -6.03 5.04 -3.51
N SER A 144 -4.84 4.47 -3.33
CA SER A 144 -4.52 3.10 -3.71
C SER A 144 -4.03 2.33 -2.49
N TYR A 145 -4.59 1.16 -2.27
CA TYR A 145 -4.31 0.29 -1.12
C TYR A 145 -4.53 -1.17 -1.49
N ILE A 146 -4.04 -2.08 -0.64
CA ILE A 146 -4.20 -3.51 -0.82
C ILE A 146 -5.22 -4.03 0.19
N VAL A 147 -6.14 -4.87 -0.28
CA VAL A 147 -7.07 -5.64 0.56
C VAL A 147 -6.54 -7.06 0.63
N THR A 148 -6.29 -7.56 1.83
CA THR A 148 -5.60 -8.82 2.12
C THR A 148 -6.51 -9.87 2.75
N ASN A 149 -6.04 -11.13 2.77
CA ASN A 149 -6.70 -12.24 3.48
C ASN A 149 -6.01 -12.57 4.81
N GLY A 150 -5.27 -11.63 5.39
CA GLY A 150 -4.62 -11.79 6.68
C GLY A 150 -3.52 -12.86 6.69
N THR A 151 -3.62 -13.82 7.62
CA THR A 151 -2.62 -14.88 7.83
C THR A 151 -2.68 -16.00 6.81
N ALA A 152 -3.70 -16.06 5.96
CA ALA A 152 -4.06 -17.23 5.14
C ALA A 152 -2.93 -17.73 4.21
N THR A 153 -1.99 -16.87 3.83
CA THR A 153 -0.92 -17.22 2.90
C THR A 153 0.48 -17.22 3.49
N ASN A 154 0.60 -17.07 4.81
CA ASN A 154 1.89 -17.14 5.47
C ASN A 154 2.53 -18.53 5.22
N GLY A 155 3.77 -18.52 4.71
CA GLY A 155 4.50 -19.73 4.33
C GLY A 155 4.45 -20.07 2.83
N ALA A 156 3.66 -19.37 2.03
CA ALA A 156 3.66 -19.55 0.56
C ALA A 156 5.05 -19.20 -0.01
N LYS A 157 5.52 -20.02 -0.96
CA LYS A 157 6.88 -19.89 -1.52
C LYS A 157 6.99 -20.20 -3.01
N THR A 158 5.88 -20.51 -3.67
CA THR A 158 5.88 -20.84 -5.10
C THR A 158 4.89 -19.91 -5.80
N PHE A 159 5.40 -19.06 -6.72
CA PHE A 159 4.60 -18.06 -7.39
C PHE A 159 4.70 -18.20 -8.89
N THR A 160 3.63 -17.85 -9.57
CA THR A 160 3.56 -17.74 -11.03
C THR A 160 3.12 -16.32 -11.39
N PHE A 161 3.79 -15.70 -12.34
CA PHE A 161 3.40 -14.38 -12.81
C PHE A 161 2.15 -14.47 -13.69
N ASN A 162 1.15 -13.66 -13.36
CA ASN A 162 -0.12 -13.57 -14.09
C ASN A 162 -0.48 -12.08 -14.31
N GLY A 163 0.48 -11.30 -14.72
CA GLY A 163 0.33 -9.87 -14.94
C GLY A 163 0.67 -9.47 -16.37
N LEU A 164 0.61 -8.17 -16.63
CA LEU A 164 1.03 -7.57 -17.89
C LEU A 164 2.38 -6.89 -17.70
N MET A 165 3.19 -6.91 -18.75
CA MET A 165 4.43 -6.17 -18.84
C MET A 165 4.30 -5.07 -19.89
N GLU A 166 5.02 -3.98 -19.70
CA GLU A 166 5.05 -2.83 -20.61
C GLU A 166 6.48 -2.54 -21.08
N ASP A 167 6.57 -1.97 -22.26
CA ASP A 167 7.82 -1.47 -22.83
C ASP A 167 8.22 -0.10 -22.26
N GLU A 168 9.30 0.48 -22.77
CA GLU A 168 9.80 1.81 -22.43
C GLU A 168 8.79 2.94 -22.72
N ASN A 169 7.83 2.72 -23.62
CA ASN A 169 6.80 3.69 -24.00
C ASN A 169 5.49 3.50 -23.22
N GLY A 170 5.41 2.49 -22.35
CA GLY A 170 4.21 2.14 -21.62
C GLY A 170 3.20 1.32 -22.42
N ALA A 171 3.58 0.80 -23.59
CA ALA A 171 2.73 -0.10 -24.36
C ALA A 171 2.86 -1.53 -23.83
N THR A 172 1.70 -2.22 -23.72
CA THR A 172 1.70 -3.62 -23.28
C THR A 172 2.49 -4.49 -24.25
N ILE A 173 3.40 -5.29 -23.69
CA ILE A 173 4.19 -6.23 -24.47
C ILE A 173 3.31 -7.41 -24.87
N THR A 174 2.98 -7.48 -26.17
CA THR A 174 2.13 -8.54 -26.75
C THR A 174 2.95 -9.58 -27.52
N LEU A 175 4.26 -9.35 -27.67
CA LEU A 175 5.14 -10.28 -28.35
C LEU A 175 5.28 -11.58 -27.55
N PRO A 176 5.52 -12.72 -28.22
CA PRO A 176 5.78 -13.95 -27.52
C PRO A 176 7.03 -13.79 -26.65
N PHE A 177 6.84 -13.77 -25.36
CA PHE A 177 7.91 -13.85 -24.37
C PHE A 177 7.70 -15.07 -23.50
N SER A 178 8.75 -15.63 -22.97
CA SER A 178 8.67 -16.70 -22.01
C SER A 178 9.29 -16.27 -20.68
N ILE A 179 8.63 -16.58 -19.59
CA ILE A 179 9.22 -16.46 -18.26
C ILE A 179 10.07 -17.71 -18.06
N SER A 180 11.41 -17.52 -18.08
CA SER A 180 12.35 -18.63 -17.99
C SER A 180 12.39 -19.24 -16.58
N SER A 181 12.30 -18.43 -15.55
CA SER A 181 12.25 -18.90 -14.15
C SER A 181 11.71 -17.81 -13.22
N ILE A 182 11.04 -18.25 -12.17
CA ILE A 182 10.71 -17.43 -10.99
C ILE A 182 11.29 -18.18 -9.79
N SER A 183 12.16 -17.52 -9.03
CA SER A 183 12.70 -18.05 -7.78
C SER A 183 12.25 -17.17 -6.61
N THR A 184 11.86 -17.81 -5.53
CA THR A 184 11.44 -17.11 -4.31
C THR A 184 12.64 -16.96 -3.39
N THR A 185 12.97 -15.71 -3.02
CA THR A 185 14.07 -15.38 -2.11
C THR A 185 13.69 -15.57 -0.65
N SER A 186 12.41 -15.33 -0.33
CA SER A 186 11.86 -15.54 1.02
C SER A 186 10.42 -16.05 0.94
N THR A 187 10.02 -16.87 1.91
CA THR A 187 8.62 -17.29 2.04
C THR A 187 7.73 -16.11 2.42
N ALA A 188 6.49 -16.13 1.98
CA ALA A 188 5.50 -15.13 2.39
C ALA A 188 5.35 -15.13 3.92
N SER A 189 5.37 -13.96 4.51
CA SER A 189 5.28 -13.76 5.96
C SER A 189 4.74 -12.36 6.27
N GLY A 190 4.39 -12.13 7.53
CA GLY A 190 3.93 -10.80 7.98
C GLY A 190 2.42 -10.59 7.82
N GLY A 191 1.70 -11.53 7.21
CA GLY A 191 0.24 -11.51 7.24
C GLY A 191 -0.25 -11.67 8.68
N ALA A 192 -1.16 -10.80 9.12
CA ALA A 192 -1.78 -10.83 10.43
C ALA A 192 -3.30 -10.67 10.29
N ASP A 193 -4.03 -11.32 11.16
CA ASP A 193 -5.47 -11.11 11.28
C ASP A 193 -5.73 -9.84 12.09
N ILE A 194 -6.94 -9.30 11.95
CA ILE A 194 -7.38 -8.13 12.71
C ILE A 194 -7.26 -8.43 14.21
N GLU A 195 -6.70 -7.48 14.95
CA GLU A 195 -6.49 -7.64 16.38
C GLU A 195 -7.83 -7.69 17.13
N THR A 196 -8.01 -8.72 17.95
CA THR A 196 -9.25 -8.85 18.73
C THR A 196 -9.34 -7.76 19.78
N ILE A 197 -10.57 -7.37 20.14
CA ILE A 197 -10.85 -6.35 21.19
C ILE A 197 -10.12 -6.66 22.50
N ASP A 198 -10.03 -7.94 22.88
CA ASP A 198 -9.34 -8.34 24.12
C ASP A 198 -7.83 -8.14 24.03
N LYS A 199 -7.22 -8.41 22.84
CA LYS A 199 -5.81 -8.08 22.60
C LYS A 199 -5.57 -6.58 22.61
N ILE A 200 -6.46 -5.79 21.99
CA ILE A 200 -6.38 -4.32 22.01
C ILE A 200 -6.44 -3.80 23.44
N LYS A 201 -7.42 -4.23 24.24
CA LYS A 201 -7.55 -3.84 25.65
C LYS A 201 -6.31 -4.20 26.49
N TYR A 202 -5.66 -5.30 26.16
CA TYR A 202 -4.44 -5.72 26.85
C TYR A 202 -3.19 -4.96 26.40
N ASN A 203 -3.05 -4.64 25.11
CA ASN A 203 -1.86 -4.03 24.54
C ASN A 203 -1.87 -2.51 24.57
N ALA A 204 -3.02 -1.86 24.33
CA ALA A 204 -3.13 -0.41 24.21
C ALA A 204 -2.62 0.35 25.46
N PRO A 205 -2.95 -0.04 26.71
CA PRO A 205 -2.40 0.64 27.88
C PRO A 205 -0.89 0.56 27.99
N LYS A 206 -0.28 -0.55 27.55
CA LYS A 206 1.17 -0.76 27.58
C LYS A 206 1.86 0.08 26.53
N PHE A 207 1.30 0.14 25.32
CA PHE A 207 1.80 0.99 24.26
C PHE A 207 1.69 2.47 24.64
N TYR A 208 0.53 2.90 25.15
CA TYR A 208 0.33 4.26 25.64
C TYR A 208 1.31 4.62 26.76
N GLY A 209 1.53 3.71 27.73
CA GLY A 209 2.47 3.90 28.84
C GLY A 209 3.92 4.06 28.40
N SER A 210 4.33 3.42 27.29
CA SER A 210 5.68 3.56 26.75
C SER A 210 5.95 4.94 26.13
N GLN A 211 4.89 5.70 25.78
CA GLN A 211 4.98 6.99 25.10
C GLN A 211 5.94 6.98 23.91
N ASN A 212 5.93 5.89 23.17
CA ASN A 212 6.83 5.63 22.01
C ASN A 212 8.33 5.70 22.37
N ARG A 213 8.68 5.46 23.64
CA ARG A 213 10.05 5.41 24.14
C ARG A 213 10.35 4.02 24.69
N ALA A 214 11.46 3.44 24.29
CA ALA A 214 11.93 2.15 24.78
C ALA A 214 12.96 2.35 25.89
N VAL A 215 12.51 2.40 27.15
CA VAL A 215 13.35 2.58 28.34
C VAL A 215 13.42 1.28 29.16
N THR A 216 12.29 0.62 29.34
CA THR A 216 12.19 -0.64 30.10
C THR A 216 12.02 -1.83 29.16
N GLY A 217 12.33 -3.04 29.65
CA GLY A 217 12.10 -4.27 28.86
C GLY A 217 10.62 -4.46 28.43
N ASN A 218 9.67 -3.90 29.18
CA ASN A 218 8.25 -3.93 28.81
C ASN A 218 7.92 -2.93 27.69
N ASP A 219 8.59 -1.78 27.66
CA ASP A 219 8.41 -0.81 26.58
C ASP A 219 8.91 -1.39 25.26
N TYR A 220 10.09 -2.03 25.26
CA TYR A 220 10.60 -2.75 24.08
C TYR A 220 9.59 -3.78 23.56
N LYS A 221 9.03 -4.60 24.46
CA LYS A 221 8.03 -5.60 24.10
C LYS A 221 6.76 -4.97 23.51
N ALA A 222 6.29 -3.86 24.09
CA ALA A 222 5.11 -3.16 23.62
C ALA A 222 5.34 -2.54 22.23
N ILE A 223 6.47 -1.89 22.02
CA ILE A 223 6.84 -1.25 20.74
C ILE A 223 7.05 -2.31 19.65
N VAL A 224 7.81 -3.37 19.92
CA VAL A 224 8.05 -4.45 18.96
C VAL A 224 6.73 -5.10 18.53
N ARG A 225 5.83 -5.40 19.46
CA ARG A 225 4.50 -5.97 19.12
C ARG A 225 3.64 -5.04 18.28
N ASN A 226 3.76 -3.73 18.48
CA ASN A 226 3.04 -2.75 17.66
C ASN A 226 3.61 -2.66 16.24
N LEU A 227 4.94 -2.76 16.09
CA LEU A 227 5.61 -2.71 14.79
C LEU A 227 5.50 -4.05 14.02
N TYR A 228 5.43 -5.15 14.75
CA TYR A 228 5.40 -6.51 14.20
C TYR A 228 4.31 -7.34 14.90
N PRO A 229 3.03 -7.11 14.58
CA PRO A 229 1.91 -7.75 15.27
C PRO A 229 1.85 -9.27 15.10
N ALA A 230 2.53 -9.82 14.11
CA ALA A 230 2.58 -11.26 13.83
C ALA A 230 3.66 -12.04 14.61
N THR A 231 4.41 -11.40 15.54
CA THR A 231 5.45 -12.07 16.37
C THR A 231 4.95 -12.47 17.76
#